data_2a9eb78943c36e393308b60119f1931c
#
_entry.id   2a9eb78943c36e393308b60119f1931c
#
_cell.length_a   1.000
_cell.length_b   1.000
_cell.length_c   1.000
_cell.angle_alpha   90.00
_cell.angle_beta   90.00
_cell.angle_gamma   90.00
#
_symmetry.space_group_name_H-M   'P 1'
#
loop_
_entity.id
_entity.type
_entity.pdbx_description
1 polymer ?
#
loop_
_entity_poly.entity_id
_entity_poly.type
_entity_poly.pdbx_seq_one_letter_code
_entity_poly.pdbx_strand_id
1 'polypeptide(L)'
;GILVYSTCTFAPGEDEGQIAAFLARHPEFTLCDLSGCGFGQPGEANRTGDYPLQAEYCRRIWPCDGGEGHFMAKLQKAADAPAVELPRGKNGKGKGGKTPRVDAKALQAWQSFAKELFPTLAGQPIAVVGDGFLLEPPALLPAAKLHVLRAGVPAGRAAKGRFEPAHALFMAYGAQCTNCEELTLADPRTAAWLRGEEIEAKTAQNGWCAVLVDGFPLGGGKASGGRIKNHYPKALRNLK
;
A
#
# COMPACT_ATOMS: atom_id res chain seq x y z
N GLY A 1 -8.90 -16.67 -4.67
CA GLY A 1 -8.09 -15.47 -4.74
C GLY A 1 -8.08 -14.85 -6.13
N ILE A 2 -7.61 -13.62 -6.25
CA ILE A 2 -7.46 -12.89 -7.52
C ILE A 2 -5.98 -12.62 -7.76
N LEU A 3 -5.52 -12.88 -8.99
CA LEU A 3 -4.21 -12.47 -9.49
C LEU A 3 -4.42 -11.52 -10.67
N VAL A 4 -3.84 -10.34 -10.61
CA VAL A 4 -3.75 -9.41 -11.74
C VAL A 4 -2.31 -9.43 -12.24
N TYR A 5 -2.14 -9.73 -13.51
CA TYR A 5 -0.86 -9.73 -14.20
C TYR A 5 -0.83 -8.58 -15.20
N SER A 6 0.23 -7.84 -15.24
CA SER A 6 0.42 -6.77 -16.23
C SER A 6 1.89 -6.63 -16.62
N THR A 7 2.12 -6.20 -17.87
CA THR A 7 3.42 -5.88 -18.41
C THR A 7 3.37 -4.57 -19.18
N CYS A 8 4.53 -3.99 -19.44
CA CYS A 8 4.71 -2.85 -20.34
C CYS A 8 5.48 -3.24 -21.62
N THR A 9 5.52 -4.54 -21.95
CA THR A 9 6.18 -5.04 -23.17
C THR A 9 5.13 -5.35 -24.25
N PHE A 10 5.63 -5.59 -25.48
CA PHE A 10 4.83 -6.10 -26.60
C PHE A 10 5.20 -7.54 -26.95
N ALA A 11 6.08 -8.16 -26.16
CA ALA A 11 6.60 -9.50 -26.42
C ALA A 11 5.53 -10.56 -26.14
N PRO A 12 5.10 -11.38 -27.14
CA PRO A 12 4.08 -12.39 -26.94
C PRO A 12 4.39 -13.37 -25.81
N GLY A 13 5.65 -13.75 -25.63
CA GLY A 13 6.09 -14.66 -24.59
C GLY A 13 6.02 -14.08 -23.17
N GLU A 14 5.91 -12.76 -23.02
CA GLU A 14 5.71 -12.08 -21.75
C GLU A 14 4.26 -11.70 -21.50
N ASP A 15 3.42 -11.76 -22.52
CA ASP A 15 2.02 -11.37 -22.51
C ASP A 15 1.07 -12.59 -22.60
N GLU A 16 0.34 -12.77 -23.71
CA GLU A 16 -0.61 -13.88 -23.89
C GLU A 16 0.06 -15.25 -23.72
N GLY A 17 1.25 -15.41 -24.26
CA GLY A 17 2.01 -16.67 -24.14
C GLY A 17 2.35 -17.01 -22.69
N GLN A 18 2.68 -16.01 -21.87
CA GLN A 18 2.93 -16.23 -20.44
C GLN A 18 1.67 -16.65 -19.69
N ILE A 19 0.54 -16.01 -19.99
CA ILE A 19 -0.75 -16.36 -19.37
C ILE A 19 -1.19 -17.76 -19.81
N ALA A 20 -1.08 -18.09 -21.09
CA ALA A 20 -1.41 -19.39 -21.62
C ALA A 20 -0.57 -20.50 -20.98
N ALA A 21 0.75 -20.32 -20.90
CA ALA A 21 1.66 -21.24 -20.24
C ALA A 21 1.44 -21.35 -18.72
N PHE A 22 1.03 -20.26 -18.06
CA PHE A 22 0.68 -20.28 -16.65
C PHE A 22 -0.57 -21.11 -16.41
N LEU A 23 -1.65 -20.89 -17.15
CA LEU A 23 -2.92 -21.62 -17.00
C LEU A 23 -2.77 -23.10 -17.31
N ALA A 24 -1.92 -23.46 -18.28
CA ALA A 24 -1.62 -24.87 -18.59
C ALA A 24 -0.94 -25.59 -17.40
N ARG A 25 -0.16 -24.88 -16.59
CA ARG A 25 0.55 -25.42 -15.40
C ARG A 25 -0.27 -25.32 -14.12
N HIS A 26 -1.26 -24.43 -14.09
CA HIS A 26 -2.04 -24.07 -12.92
C HIS A 26 -3.54 -24.17 -13.20
N PRO A 27 -4.07 -25.41 -13.30
CA PRO A 27 -5.47 -25.64 -13.64
C PRO A 27 -6.44 -25.12 -12.56
N GLU A 28 -5.94 -24.82 -11.37
CA GLU A 28 -6.71 -24.16 -10.30
C GLU A 28 -7.01 -22.69 -10.56
N PHE A 29 -6.47 -22.11 -11.65
CA PHE A 29 -6.76 -20.74 -12.05
C PHE A 29 -7.62 -20.72 -13.33
N THR A 30 -8.47 -19.71 -13.43
CA THR A 30 -9.25 -19.40 -14.64
C THR A 30 -9.00 -17.95 -15.05
N LEU A 31 -8.99 -17.68 -16.36
CA LEU A 31 -8.91 -16.33 -16.89
C LEU A 31 -10.28 -15.65 -16.75
N CYS A 32 -10.27 -14.44 -16.16
CA CYS A 32 -11.47 -13.62 -16.06
C CYS A 32 -11.63 -12.77 -17.31
N ASP A 33 -12.87 -12.64 -17.78
CA ASP A 33 -13.20 -11.77 -18.90
C ASP A 33 -13.07 -10.28 -18.52
N LEU A 34 -12.19 -9.57 -19.20
CA LEU A 34 -12.01 -8.12 -19.11
C LEU A 34 -12.64 -7.36 -20.28
N SER A 35 -13.44 -8.01 -21.14
CA SER A 35 -14.05 -7.36 -22.31
C SER A 35 -14.95 -6.17 -21.95
N GLY A 36 -15.58 -6.22 -20.78
CA GLY A 36 -16.45 -5.17 -20.26
C GLY A 36 -15.75 -3.98 -19.61
N CYS A 37 -14.40 -3.92 -19.55
CA CYS A 37 -13.68 -2.88 -18.83
C CYS A 37 -13.74 -1.49 -19.47
N GLY A 38 -14.20 -1.36 -20.71
CA GLY A 38 -14.37 -0.07 -21.39
C GLY A 38 -13.06 0.63 -21.80
N PHE A 39 -11.90 -0.07 -21.72
CA PHE A 39 -10.60 0.44 -22.14
C PHE A 39 -9.77 -0.62 -22.85
N GLY A 40 -8.79 -0.18 -23.66
CA GLY A 40 -7.85 -1.03 -24.36
C GLY A 40 -8.49 -1.91 -25.44
N GLN A 41 -7.64 -2.64 -26.15
CA GLN A 41 -8.01 -3.60 -27.17
C GLN A 41 -7.99 -5.02 -26.59
N PRO A 42 -8.69 -5.99 -27.21
CA PRO A 42 -8.58 -7.41 -26.85
C PRO A 42 -7.12 -7.89 -27.00
N GLY A 43 -6.76 -8.89 -26.21
CA GLY A 43 -5.54 -9.66 -26.47
C GLY A 43 -5.64 -10.44 -27.77
N GLU A 44 -4.51 -10.87 -28.32
CA GLU A 44 -4.40 -11.46 -29.66
C GLU A 44 -4.14 -12.96 -29.61
N ALA A 45 -5.05 -13.76 -30.18
CA ALA A 45 -4.98 -15.22 -30.15
C ALA A 45 -3.73 -15.80 -30.86
N ASN A 46 -3.20 -15.11 -31.86
CA ASN A 46 -1.97 -15.50 -32.57
C ASN A 46 -0.68 -15.28 -31.74
N ARG A 47 -0.79 -14.77 -30.53
CA ARG A 47 0.31 -14.49 -29.60
C ARG A 47 0.40 -15.45 -28.43
N THR A 48 -0.49 -16.43 -28.35
CA THR A 48 -0.57 -17.35 -27.19
C THR A 48 0.53 -18.42 -27.17
N GLY A 49 1.26 -18.61 -28.26
CA GLY A 49 2.23 -19.69 -28.38
C GLY A 49 1.58 -21.06 -28.50
N ASP A 50 2.15 -22.07 -27.85
CA ASP A 50 1.73 -23.48 -27.98
C ASP A 50 0.51 -23.85 -27.13
N TYR A 51 0.02 -22.95 -26.29
CA TYR A 51 -1.08 -23.23 -25.37
C TYR A 51 -2.34 -22.45 -25.74
N PRO A 52 -3.52 -23.08 -25.65
CA PRO A 52 -4.78 -22.38 -25.91
C PRO A 52 -5.06 -21.33 -24.85
N LEU A 53 -5.59 -20.18 -25.28
CA LEU A 53 -6.03 -19.09 -24.41
C LEU A 53 -7.20 -18.35 -25.07
N GLN A 54 -8.19 -17.97 -24.30
CA GLN A 54 -9.19 -16.98 -24.69
C GLN A 54 -8.57 -15.57 -24.60
N ALA A 55 -7.67 -15.26 -25.55
CA ALA A 55 -6.85 -14.06 -25.51
C ALA A 55 -7.70 -12.78 -25.47
N GLU A 56 -8.90 -12.79 -26.06
CA GLU A 56 -9.88 -11.71 -26.06
C GLU A 56 -10.33 -11.29 -24.66
N TYR A 57 -10.13 -12.14 -23.65
CA TYR A 57 -10.41 -11.80 -22.25
C TYR A 57 -9.30 -10.94 -21.61
N CYS A 58 -8.11 -10.91 -22.23
CA CYS A 58 -7.05 -9.98 -21.84
C CYS A 58 -7.28 -8.59 -22.42
N ARG A 59 -6.50 -7.62 -21.98
CA ARG A 59 -6.51 -6.26 -22.53
C ARG A 59 -5.10 -5.81 -22.90
N ARG A 60 -5.03 -5.12 -24.03
CA ARG A 60 -3.84 -4.41 -24.50
C ARG A 60 -4.15 -2.93 -24.64
N ILE A 61 -3.24 -2.09 -24.21
CA ILE A 61 -3.22 -0.67 -24.52
C ILE A 61 -2.04 -0.44 -25.45
N TRP A 62 -2.33 -0.09 -26.69
CA TRP A 62 -1.29 0.23 -27.66
C TRP A 62 -0.96 1.72 -27.62
N PRO A 63 0.24 2.16 -28.10
CA PRO A 63 0.54 3.58 -28.21
C PRO A 63 -0.48 4.38 -29.01
N CYS A 64 -1.11 3.79 -30.02
CA CYS A 64 -2.19 4.43 -30.78
C CYS A 64 -3.48 4.64 -29.97
N ASP A 65 -3.65 3.91 -28.85
CA ASP A 65 -4.77 4.10 -27.92
C ASP A 65 -4.50 5.22 -26.90
N GLY A 66 -3.37 5.92 -27.01
CA GLY A 66 -2.97 7.02 -26.13
C GLY A 66 -2.21 6.61 -24.87
N GLY A 67 -1.79 5.35 -24.76
CA GLY A 67 -0.98 4.82 -23.65
C GLY A 67 0.47 4.55 -24.05
N GLU A 68 1.29 4.14 -23.08
CA GLU A 68 2.70 3.78 -23.30
C GLU A 68 2.89 2.34 -23.81
N GLY A 69 1.82 1.57 -23.82
CA GLY A 69 1.82 0.14 -24.08
C GLY A 69 1.70 -0.66 -22.78
N HIS A 70 0.63 -1.43 -22.68
CA HIS A 70 0.39 -2.33 -21.54
C HIS A 70 -0.35 -3.57 -21.98
N PHE A 71 -0.06 -4.69 -21.33
CA PHE A 71 -0.85 -5.90 -21.37
C PHE A 71 -1.40 -6.18 -19.97
N MET A 72 -2.64 -6.67 -19.89
CA MET A 72 -3.29 -6.99 -18.61
C MET A 72 -4.11 -8.25 -18.72
N ALA A 73 -4.00 -9.10 -17.70
CA ALA A 73 -4.83 -10.29 -17.50
C ALA A 73 -5.26 -10.38 -16.03
N LYS A 74 -6.49 -10.80 -15.79
CA LYS A 74 -7.02 -11.06 -14.46
C LYS A 74 -7.36 -12.53 -14.34
N LEU A 75 -6.87 -13.17 -13.28
CA LEU A 75 -7.07 -14.59 -13.04
C LEU A 75 -7.75 -14.81 -11.70
N GLN A 76 -8.63 -15.79 -11.64
CA GLN A 76 -9.33 -16.21 -10.44
C GLN A 76 -8.82 -17.58 -10.03
N LYS A 77 -8.28 -17.69 -8.80
CA LYS A 77 -7.98 -18.99 -8.19
C LYS A 77 -9.26 -19.61 -7.63
N ALA A 78 -9.49 -20.90 -7.88
CA ALA A 78 -10.60 -21.64 -7.33
C ALA A 78 -10.62 -21.56 -5.78
N ALA A 79 -11.82 -21.48 -5.22
CA ALA A 79 -11.97 -21.31 -3.75
C ALA A 79 -11.55 -22.57 -2.98
N ASP A 80 -11.72 -23.73 -3.59
CA ASP A 80 -11.39 -25.07 -3.09
C ASP A 80 -9.98 -25.53 -3.47
N ALA A 81 -9.22 -24.70 -4.18
CA ALA A 81 -7.84 -25.01 -4.51
C ALA A 81 -7.03 -25.29 -3.23
N PRO A 82 -6.23 -26.37 -3.20
CA PRO A 82 -5.45 -26.72 -2.03
C PRO A 82 -4.57 -25.55 -1.60
N ALA A 83 -4.59 -25.25 -0.30
CA ALA A 83 -3.68 -24.29 0.27
C ALA A 83 -2.25 -24.79 0.05
N VAL A 84 -1.41 -23.98 -0.58
CA VAL A 84 0.02 -24.28 -0.62
C VAL A 84 0.52 -24.15 0.81
N GLU A 85 0.92 -25.28 1.43
CA GLU A 85 1.68 -25.20 2.67
C GLU A 85 3.00 -24.51 2.38
N LEU A 86 3.04 -23.24 2.70
CA LEU A 86 4.30 -22.50 2.67
C LEU A 86 5.24 -23.16 3.67
N PRO A 87 6.49 -23.48 3.30
CA PRO A 87 7.45 -24.06 4.22
C PRO A 87 7.46 -23.23 5.50
N ARG A 88 7.01 -23.77 6.60
CA ARG A 88 7.20 -23.11 7.91
C ARG A 88 8.69 -22.93 8.07
N GLY A 89 9.15 -21.70 7.90
CA GLY A 89 10.53 -21.36 8.17
C GLY A 89 10.85 -21.92 9.54
N LYS A 90 11.79 -22.87 9.63
CA LYS A 90 12.37 -23.19 10.93
C LYS A 90 12.73 -21.86 11.51
N ASN A 91 12.11 -21.47 12.63
CA ASN A 91 12.50 -20.29 13.38
C ASN A 91 14.01 -20.36 13.47
N GLY A 92 14.68 -19.74 12.49
CA GLY A 92 16.10 -19.62 12.53
C GLY A 92 16.35 -18.93 13.85
N LYS A 93 17.00 -19.64 14.79
CA LYS A 93 17.63 -18.99 15.93
C LYS A 93 18.58 -17.98 15.31
N GLY A 94 18.05 -16.81 14.95
CA GLY A 94 18.83 -15.65 14.62
C GLY A 94 19.80 -15.53 15.75
N LYS A 95 21.10 -15.55 15.46
CA LYS A 95 22.15 -15.31 16.44
C LYS A 95 21.65 -14.17 17.31
N GLY A 96 21.41 -14.45 18.59
CA GLY A 96 20.67 -13.65 19.53
C GLY A 96 21.03 -12.16 19.54
N GLY A 97 20.50 -11.46 18.58
CA GLY A 97 20.29 -10.04 18.70
C GLY A 97 19.28 -9.89 19.83
N LYS A 98 19.69 -9.32 20.95
CA LYS A 98 18.78 -8.95 22.02
C LYS A 98 17.60 -8.25 21.35
N THR A 99 16.40 -8.85 21.44
CA THR A 99 15.17 -8.12 21.08
C THR A 99 15.28 -6.76 21.71
N PRO A 100 15.27 -5.65 20.95
CA PRO A 100 15.41 -4.33 21.54
C PRO A 100 14.37 -4.25 22.65
N ARG A 101 14.81 -3.99 23.89
CA ARG A 101 13.89 -3.75 25.00
C ARG A 101 13.09 -2.53 24.59
N VAL A 102 11.83 -2.74 24.27
CA VAL A 102 10.90 -1.65 24.01
C VAL A 102 10.90 -0.79 25.26
N ASP A 103 11.31 0.46 25.15
CA ASP A 103 11.16 1.40 26.25
C ASP A 103 9.67 1.50 26.59
N ALA A 104 9.32 1.14 27.82
CA ALA A 104 7.94 1.14 28.29
C ALA A 104 7.27 2.51 28.11
N LYS A 105 8.03 3.61 28.30
CA LYS A 105 7.54 4.98 28.06
C LYS A 105 7.25 5.23 26.58
N ALA A 106 8.09 4.71 25.69
CA ALA A 106 7.90 4.83 24.25
C ALA A 106 6.66 4.05 23.79
N LEU A 107 6.46 2.84 24.29
CA LEU A 107 5.26 2.05 24.02
C LEU A 107 4.00 2.73 24.55
N GLN A 108 4.06 3.29 25.76
CA GLN A 108 2.95 4.04 26.34
C GLN A 108 2.60 5.28 25.51
N ALA A 109 3.61 6.00 24.99
CA ALA A 109 3.40 7.16 24.12
C ALA A 109 2.69 6.77 22.80
N TRP A 110 3.08 5.63 22.19
CA TRP A 110 2.37 5.06 21.06
C TRP A 110 0.93 4.70 21.40
N GLN A 111 0.72 3.95 22.49
CA GLN A 111 -0.61 3.49 22.87
C GLN A 111 -1.56 4.66 23.14
N SER A 112 -1.09 5.70 23.82
CA SER A 112 -1.88 6.92 24.07
C SER A 112 -2.23 7.61 22.74
N PHE A 113 -1.25 7.79 21.85
CA PHE A 113 -1.44 8.38 20.54
C PHE A 113 -2.41 7.56 19.68
N ALA A 114 -2.24 6.23 19.62
CA ALA A 114 -3.11 5.36 18.84
C ALA A 114 -4.54 5.34 19.39
N LYS A 115 -4.71 5.27 20.71
CA LYS A 115 -6.03 5.30 21.35
C LYS A 115 -6.80 6.59 21.05
N GLU A 116 -6.10 7.70 20.97
CA GLU A 116 -6.69 9.01 20.69
C GLU A 116 -7.05 9.16 19.20
N LEU A 117 -6.11 8.88 18.30
CA LEU A 117 -6.24 9.24 16.89
C LEU A 117 -6.58 8.07 15.95
N PHE A 118 -6.22 6.85 16.33
CA PHE A 118 -6.42 5.63 15.54
C PHE A 118 -6.91 4.48 16.43
N PRO A 119 -8.11 4.55 16.99
CA PRO A 119 -8.61 3.55 17.96
C PRO A 119 -8.55 2.11 17.42
N THR A 120 -8.74 1.93 16.13
CA THR A 120 -8.66 0.63 15.44
C THR A 120 -7.26 0.01 15.47
N LEU A 121 -6.22 0.82 15.70
CA LEU A 121 -4.81 0.38 15.74
C LEU A 121 -4.29 0.20 17.17
N ALA A 122 -4.99 0.67 18.19
CA ALA A 122 -4.49 0.71 19.56
C ALA A 122 -4.13 -0.66 20.15
N GLY A 123 -4.74 -1.74 19.65
CA GLY A 123 -4.48 -3.12 20.08
C GLY A 123 -3.67 -3.96 19.08
N GLN A 124 -3.25 -3.38 17.96
CA GLN A 124 -2.52 -4.13 16.94
C GLN A 124 -1.07 -4.41 17.34
N PRO A 125 -0.51 -5.56 16.93
CA PRO A 125 0.89 -5.88 17.15
C PRO A 125 1.80 -4.82 16.55
N ILE A 126 2.80 -4.42 17.32
CA ILE A 126 3.80 -3.44 16.91
C ILE A 126 5.20 -3.96 17.18
N ALA A 127 6.04 -3.91 16.17
CA ALA A 127 7.47 -4.21 16.30
C ALA A 127 8.27 -2.91 16.51
N VAL A 128 9.41 -3.04 17.19
CA VAL A 128 10.37 -1.95 17.33
C VAL A 128 11.57 -2.24 16.45
N VAL A 129 11.90 -1.28 15.58
CA VAL A 129 13.03 -1.36 14.66
C VAL A 129 13.87 -0.08 14.85
N GLY A 130 15.01 -0.21 15.54
CA GLY A 130 15.81 0.94 15.96
C GLY A 130 15.05 1.81 16.99
N ASP A 131 14.84 3.07 16.67
CA ASP A 131 14.03 4.03 17.44
C ASP A 131 12.58 4.13 16.95
N GLY A 132 12.24 3.39 15.90
CA GLY A 132 10.94 3.43 15.25
C GLY A 132 10.00 2.31 15.64
N PHE A 133 8.72 2.58 15.44
CA PHE A 133 7.62 1.64 15.61
C PHE A 133 7.08 1.22 14.24
N LEU A 134 6.83 -0.07 14.10
CA LEU A 134 6.30 -0.67 12.88
C LEU A 134 5.03 -1.45 13.22
N LEU A 135 3.90 -1.09 12.63
CA LEU A 135 2.69 -1.90 12.68
C LEU A 135 2.91 -3.16 11.85
N GLU A 136 2.80 -4.31 12.49
CA GLU A 136 2.98 -5.60 11.83
C GLU A 136 1.79 -5.92 10.93
N PRO A 137 2.01 -6.56 9.75
CA PRO A 137 0.91 -7.04 8.95
C PRO A 137 0.17 -8.17 9.68
N PRO A 138 -1.13 -8.38 9.44
CA PRO A 138 -1.92 -9.41 10.11
C PRO A 138 -1.44 -10.85 9.85
N ALA A 139 -0.70 -11.06 8.76
CA ALA A 139 -0.03 -12.32 8.46
C ALA A 139 1.34 -12.05 7.85
N LEU A 140 2.39 -12.57 8.47
CA LEU A 140 3.72 -12.61 7.86
C LEU A 140 3.82 -13.85 6.97
N LEU A 141 4.11 -13.64 5.69
CA LEU A 141 4.53 -14.73 4.83
C LEU A 141 5.84 -15.32 5.38
N PRO A 142 6.02 -16.67 5.37
CA PRO A 142 7.27 -17.28 5.78
C PRO A 142 8.40 -16.80 4.89
N ALA A 143 9.23 -15.92 5.42
CA ALA A 143 10.29 -15.24 4.68
C ALA A 143 11.61 -16.02 4.66
N ALA A 144 11.60 -17.33 4.97
CA ALA A 144 12.81 -18.12 5.22
C ALA A 144 13.87 -18.10 4.10
N LYS A 145 13.50 -17.63 2.90
CA LYS A 145 14.43 -17.50 1.75
C LYS A 145 14.28 -16.16 1.00
N LEU A 146 13.50 -15.24 1.56
CA LEU A 146 13.27 -13.94 0.94
C LEU A 146 14.09 -12.87 1.67
N HIS A 147 14.69 -11.95 0.89
CA HIS A 147 15.27 -10.75 1.45
C HIS A 147 14.14 -9.72 1.65
N VAL A 148 13.54 -9.74 2.82
CA VAL A 148 12.46 -8.81 3.17
C VAL A 148 13.08 -7.46 3.55
N LEU A 149 12.89 -6.45 2.72
CA LEU A 149 13.34 -5.08 2.98
C LEU A 149 12.48 -4.40 4.03
N ARG A 150 11.18 -4.64 4.02
CA ARG A 150 10.22 -4.10 4.99
C ARG A 150 8.96 -4.96 5.01
N ALA A 151 8.41 -5.19 6.20
CA ALA A 151 7.10 -5.80 6.37
C ALA A 151 6.30 -4.95 7.37
N GLY A 152 5.12 -4.47 6.95
CA GLY A 152 4.27 -3.61 7.77
C GLY A 152 4.41 -2.12 7.49
N VAL A 153 3.73 -1.30 8.30
CA VAL A 153 3.62 0.15 8.13
C VAL A 153 4.41 0.88 9.23
N PRO A 154 5.39 1.73 8.87
CA PRO A 154 6.05 2.60 9.83
C PRO A 154 5.03 3.49 10.55
N ALA A 155 4.85 3.28 11.85
CA ALA A 155 3.90 4.05 12.65
C ALA A 155 4.50 5.39 13.09
N GLY A 156 5.77 5.42 13.42
CA GLY A 156 6.46 6.61 13.91
C GLY A 156 7.59 6.26 14.84
N ARG A 157 7.98 7.21 15.69
CA ARG A 157 9.04 7.03 16.69
C ARG A 157 8.69 7.72 17.98
N ALA A 158 9.26 7.26 19.08
CA ALA A 158 9.20 7.97 20.34
C ALA A 158 10.39 8.95 20.44
N ALA A 159 10.09 10.22 20.65
CA ALA A 159 11.10 11.26 20.83
C ALA A 159 10.77 12.11 22.05
N LYS A 160 11.71 12.19 23.01
CA LYS A 160 11.58 13.03 24.21
C LYS A 160 10.26 12.83 24.97
N GLY A 161 9.81 11.57 25.12
CA GLY A 161 8.57 11.21 25.83
C GLY A 161 7.27 11.50 25.07
N ARG A 162 7.35 11.84 23.78
CA ARG A 162 6.20 12.04 22.87
C ARG A 162 6.29 11.08 21.71
N PHE A 163 5.16 10.80 21.09
CA PHE A 163 5.11 10.03 19.84
C PHE A 163 5.13 10.99 18.66
N GLU A 164 6.06 10.78 17.73
CA GLU A 164 6.13 11.46 16.43
C GLU A 164 5.67 10.50 15.36
N PRO A 165 4.45 10.66 14.80
CA PRO A 165 3.92 9.76 13.78
C PRO A 165 4.67 9.88 12.46
N ALA A 166 4.82 8.76 11.77
CA ALA A 166 5.38 8.73 10.42
C ALA A 166 4.35 9.13 9.37
N HIS A 167 4.79 9.70 8.27
CA HIS A 167 3.94 9.98 7.11
C HIS A 167 3.20 8.73 6.60
N ALA A 168 3.90 7.59 6.59
CA ALA A 168 3.34 6.31 6.16
C ALA A 168 2.11 5.87 6.99
N LEU A 169 2.07 6.21 8.28
CA LEU A 169 0.91 5.92 9.13
C LEU A 169 -0.34 6.65 8.63
N PHE A 170 -0.20 7.95 8.33
CA PHE A 170 -1.31 8.74 7.81
C PHE A 170 -1.71 8.29 6.41
N MET A 171 -0.76 7.94 5.54
CA MET A 171 -1.08 7.42 4.20
C MET A 171 -1.85 6.11 4.24
N ALA A 172 -1.50 5.21 5.18
CA ALA A 172 -2.15 3.90 5.28
C ALA A 172 -3.49 3.96 6.01
N TYR A 173 -3.61 4.80 7.03
CA TYR A 173 -4.74 4.79 7.96
C TYR A 173 -5.39 6.16 8.18
N GLY A 174 -4.98 7.19 7.46
CA GLY A 174 -5.46 8.56 7.66
C GLY A 174 -6.96 8.71 7.55
N ALA A 175 -7.62 7.95 6.67
CA ALA A 175 -9.08 7.92 6.56
C ALA A 175 -9.80 7.38 7.83
N GLN A 176 -9.07 6.71 8.73
CA GLN A 176 -9.57 6.21 10.00
C GLN A 176 -9.19 7.12 11.18
N CYS A 177 -8.48 8.21 10.91
CA CYS A 177 -8.05 9.15 11.94
C CYS A 177 -9.27 9.89 12.52
N THR A 178 -9.36 9.97 13.86
CA THR A 178 -10.45 10.67 14.54
C THR A 178 -10.38 12.19 14.42
N ASN A 179 -9.20 12.73 14.09
CA ASN A 179 -8.98 14.16 13.88
C ASN A 179 -8.51 14.41 12.44
N CYS A 180 -9.38 14.95 11.60
CA CYS A 180 -9.13 15.13 10.18
C CYS A 180 -9.42 16.57 9.73
N GLU A 181 -8.64 17.03 8.75
CA GLU A 181 -8.95 18.16 7.89
C GLU A 181 -9.29 17.62 6.50
N GLU A 182 -10.54 17.80 6.09
CA GLU A 182 -11.01 17.34 4.79
C GLU A 182 -10.91 18.48 3.77
N LEU A 183 -10.27 18.20 2.65
CA LEU A 183 -10.11 19.09 1.51
C LEU A 183 -10.78 18.46 0.28
N THR A 184 -11.00 19.26 -0.74
CA THR A 184 -11.31 18.77 -2.09
C THR A 184 -10.11 18.99 -3.02
N LEU A 185 -10.09 18.30 -4.14
CA LEU A 185 -9.02 18.50 -5.14
C LEU A 185 -8.94 19.96 -5.62
N ALA A 186 -10.09 20.65 -5.70
CA ALA A 186 -10.18 22.04 -6.10
C ALA A 186 -9.87 23.06 -4.98
N ASP A 187 -9.75 22.63 -3.73
CA ASP A 187 -9.42 23.53 -2.62
C ASP A 187 -7.98 24.04 -2.78
N PRO A 188 -7.74 25.36 -2.79
CA PRO A 188 -6.39 25.92 -2.93
C PRO A 188 -5.44 25.47 -1.82
N ARG A 189 -5.95 25.07 -0.65
CA ARG A 189 -5.16 24.51 0.43
C ARG A 189 -4.52 23.15 0.06
N THR A 190 -5.11 22.41 -0.89
CA THR A 190 -4.54 21.14 -1.38
C THR A 190 -3.21 21.39 -2.09
N ALA A 191 -3.15 22.35 -3.01
CA ALA A 191 -1.91 22.70 -3.67
C ALA A 191 -0.86 23.29 -2.69
N ALA A 192 -1.31 24.13 -1.75
CA ALA A 192 -0.45 24.67 -0.69
C ALA A 192 0.15 23.55 0.18
N TRP A 193 -0.65 22.55 0.55
CA TRP A 193 -0.19 21.38 1.30
C TRP A 193 0.88 20.60 0.55
N LEU A 194 0.68 20.32 -0.73
CA LEU A 194 1.67 19.61 -1.56
C LEU A 194 2.98 20.37 -1.73
N ARG A 195 2.98 21.69 -1.67
CA ARG A 195 4.21 22.50 -1.63
C ARG A 195 4.88 22.51 -0.26
N GLY A 196 4.22 21.96 0.77
CA GLY A 196 4.76 21.91 2.14
C GLY A 196 4.44 23.16 2.95
N GLU A 197 3.48 23.96 2.51
CA GLU A 197 3.02 25.15 3.21
C GLU A 197 2.07 24.79 4.37
N GLU A 198 1.97 25.66 5.33
CA GLU A 198 1.00 25.60 6.40
C GLU A 198 -0.37 26.01 5.88
N ILE A 199 -1.42 25.29 6.25
CA ILE A 199 -2.79 25.58 5.82
C ILE A 199 -3.70 25.97 6.99
N GLU A 200 -4.80 26.64 6.70
CA GLU A 200 -5.86 26.91 7.68
C GLU A 200 -6.57 25.62 8.09
N ALA A 201 -6.81 25.46 9.40
CA ALA A 201 -7.62 24.41 9.95
C ALA A 201 -9.08 24.87 10.04
N LYS A 202 -9.98 24.15 9.37
CA LYS A 202 -11.43 24.42 9.43
C LYS A 202 -12.16 23.37 10.25
N THR A 203 -11.71 22.12 10.20
CA THR A 203 -12.36 20.99 10.90
C THR A 203 -11.42 20.33 11.90
N ALA A 204 -10.12 20.30 11.64
CA ALA A 204 -9.13 19.67 12.51
C ALA A 204 -9.02 20.40 13.86
N GLN A 205 -9.07 19.63 14.93
CA GLN A 205 -8.83 20.10 16.30
C GLN A 205 -7.32 20.18 16.59
N ASN A 206 -6.95 20.94 17.63
CA ASN A 206 -5.55 21.06 18.06
C ASN A 206 -4.93 19.68 18.34
N GLY A 207 -3.71 19.48 17.87
CA GLY A 207 -2.98 18.21 17.97
C GLY A 207 -2.61 17.64 16.61
N TRP A 208 -2.20 16.38 16.58
CA TRP A 208 -1.97 15.69 15.32
C TRP A 208 -3.29 15.44 14.58
N CYS A 209 -3.29 15.59 13.26
CA CYS A 209 -4.43 15.35 12.41
C CYS A 209 -4.02 14.75 11.08
N ALA A 210 -4.92 14.00 10.45
CA ALA A 210 -4.81 13.61 9.05
C ALA A 210 -5.30 14.76 8.16
N VAL A 211 -4.66 14.94 7.01
CA VAL A 211 -5.18 15.78 5.93
C VAL A 211 -5.61 14.85 4.81
N LEU A 212 -6.88 14.97 4.42
CA LEU A 212 -7.52 14.16 3.40
C LEU A 212 -7.91 15.03 2.21
N VAL A 213 -7.96 14.44 1.04
CA VAL A 213 -8.51 15.05 -0.18
C VAL A 213 -9.53 14.09 -0.77
N ASP A 214 -10.79 14.52 -0.81
CA ASP A 214 -11.91 13.69 -1.27
C ASP A 214 -11.95 12.30 -0.59
N GLY A 215 -11.66 12.26 0.74
CA GLY A 215 -11.59 11.05 1.56
C GLY A 215 -10.26 10.28 1.49
N PHE A 216 -9.33 10.66 0.62
CA PHE A 216 -8.04 9.99 0.47
C PHE A 216 -6.93 10.66 1.30
N PRO A 217 -6.15 9.90 2.07
CA PRO A 217 -5.07 10.47 2.87
C PRO A 217 -3.99 11.15 2.03
N LEU A 218 -3.66 12.39 2.36
CA LEU A 218 -2.58 13.17 1.77
C LEU A 218 -1.40 13.34 2.74
N GLY A 219 -1.55 12.90 3.97
CA GLY A 219 -0.52 12.94 4.97
C GLY A 219 -1.02 13.39 6.33
N GLY A 220 -0.10 13.72 7.22
CA GLY A 220 -0.41 14.22 8.55
C GLY A 220 0.19 15.60 8.82
N GLY A 221 -0.47 16.34 9.71
CA GLY A 221 -0.04 17.64 10.19
C GLY A 221 -0.27 17.81 11.68
N LYS A 222 0.14 18.95 12.20
CA LYS A 222 -0.12 19.32 13.58
C LYS A 222 -0.88 20.62 13.64
N ALA A 223 -2.14 20.54 14.03
CA ALA A 223 -3.03 21.69 14.16
C ALA A 223 -2.77 22.44 15.46
N SER A 224 -2.77 23.76 15.39
CA SER A 224 -2.65 24.67 16.53
C SER A 224 -3.08 26.07 16.12
N GLY A 225 -3.93 26.72 16.92
CA GLY A 225 -4.33 28.11 16.67
C GLY A 225 -5.00 28.35 15.35
N GLY A 226 -5.83 27.40 14.87
CA GLY A 226 -6.54 27.51 13.59
C GLY A 226 -5.68 27.26 12.35
N ARG A 227 -4.45 26.77 12.50
CA ARG A 227 -3.55 26.43 11.41
C ARG A 227 -2.99 25.02 11.57
N ILE A 228 -2.68 24.38 10.45
CA ILE A 228 -2.06 23.04 10.41
C ILE A 228 -0.65 23.16 9.90
N LYS A 229 0.31 22.94 10.78
CA LYS A 229 1.73 22.83 10.41
C LYS A 229 1.92 21.59 9.55
N ASN A 230 2.53 21.79 8.40
CA ASN A 230 2.72 20.77 7.40
C ASN A 230 3.84 19.79 7.78
N HIS A 231 3.53 18.48 7.82
CA HIS A 231 4.49 17.40 8.02
C HIS A 231 4.66 16.52 6.77
N TYR A 232 4.22 17.01 5.60
CA TYR A 232 4.44 16.34 4.32
C TYR A 232 5.95 16.22 4.01
N PRO A 233 6.45 15.05 3.61
CA PRO A 233 7.88 14.84 3.41
C PRO A 233 8.49 15.81 2.40
N LYS A 234 9.62 16.41 2.72
CA LYS A 234 10.28 17.40 1.86
C LYS A 234 10.58 16.85 0.46
N ALA A 235 10.98 15.58 0.37
CA ALA A 235 11.29 14.92 -0.90
C ALA A 235 10.07 14.70 -1.82
N LEU A 236 8.85 14.80 -1.29
CA LEU A 236 7.61 14.62 -2.05
C LEU A 236 6.94 15.95 -2.42
N ARG A 237 7.49 17.07 -1.99
CA ARG A 237 6.88 18.40 -2.22
C ARG A 237 6.95 18.80 -3.67
N ASN A 238 5.81 19.30 -4.18
CA ASN A 238 5.75 19.89 -5.50
C ASN A 238 6.19 21.37 -5.39
N LEU A 239 7.43 21.65 -5.77
CA LEU A 239 8.03 22.99 -5.69
C LEU A 239 7.89 23.81 -7.00
N LYS A 240 7.13 23.29 -7.98
CA LYS A 240 6.88 23.95 -9.27
C LYS A 240 5.49 24.55 -9.30
#